data_f7cf99a0008c4807632ef798b1543b48
#
_entry.id   f7cf99a0008c4807632ef798b1543b48
#
_cell.length_a   1.000
_cell.length_b   1.000
_cell.length_c   1.000
_cell.angle_alpha   90.00
_cell.angle_beta   90.00
_cell.angle_gamma   90.00
#
_symmetry.space_group_name_H-M   'P 1'
#
loop_
_entity.id
_entity.type
_entity.pdbx_description
1 polymer ?
#
loop_
_entity_poly.entity_id
_entity_poly.type
_entity_poly.pdbx_seq_one_letter_code
_entity_poly.pdbx_strand_id
1 'polypeptide(L)'
;MKRIAYIVLFVTLCAGALWAEDKVKPGMQIEDNTFFDPTAKNTPEEAYQFGVEYRVEAGYAQHWQRAHDISFPDRYLHGVRLGATFTFLLPKHFSLQTGAYYTLLYGRNEQHWRSTDIASTQPEYINHRVLAHNFTVPVRAYYTIPLWKQLNMFFYAGPQLHIGLAQTDYMDKHLSAGAEAWLRSQGIPVDTYDRMTDELIRANIQLGLGGGFEWDRYRLQAGYDFGLNNLVKHPQLKGQYMSEWGWFASFSYRF
;
A
#
# COMPACT_ATOMS: atom_id res chain seq x y z
N MET A 1 25.02 -1.69 -6.43
CA MET A 1 24.78 -1.98 -7.86
C MET A 1 24.05 -3.30 -8.13
N LYS A 2 24.37 -4.43 -7.45
CA LYS A 2 23.67 -5.72 -7.71
C LYS A 2 22.16 -5.71 -7.40
N ARG A 3 21.67 -4.90 -6.45
CA ARG A 3 20.25 -4.83 -6.06
C ARG A 3 19.37 -4.10 -7.08
N ILE A 4 19.93 -3.16 -7.84
CA ILE A 4 19.19 -2.46 -8.91
C ILE A 4 18.95 -3.39 -10.11
N ALA A 5 19.88 -4.32 -10.38
CA ALA A 5 19.75 -5.27 -11.49
C ALA A 5 18.55 -6.21 -11.34
N TYR A 6 18.18 -6.60 -10.11
CA TYR A 6 17.01 -7.46 -9.87
C TYR A 6 15.69 -6.73 -10.06
N ILE A 7 15.63 -5.44 -9.72
CA ILE A 7 14.43 -4.60 -9.94
C ILE A 7 14.22 -4.40 -11.44
N VAL A 8 15.30 -4.10 -12.18
CA VAL A 8 15.25 -3.95 -13.64
C VAL A 8 14.88 -5.27 -14.31
N LEU A 9 15.41 -6.40 -13.85
CA LEU A 9 15.07 -7.74 -14.39
C LEU A 9 13.58 -8.07 -14.15
N PHE A 10 13.04 -7.73 -12.97
CA PHE A 10 11.63 -7.97 -12.66
C PHE A 10 10.70 -7.09 -13.49
N VAL A 11 11.04 -5.81 -13.68
CA VAL A 11 10.29 -4.88 -14.54
C VAL A 11 10.36 -5.30 -16.01
N THR A 12 11.52 -5.81 -16.46
CA THR A 12 11.69 -6.29 -17.85
C THR A 12 10.93 -7.59 -18.10
N LEU A 13 10.83 -8.48 -17.11
CA LEU A 13 10.00 -9.68 -17.19
C LEU A 13 8.50 -9.33 -17.25
N CYS A 14 8.06 -8.33 -16.49
CA CYS A 14 6.68 -7.82 -16.58
C CYS A 14 6.41 -7.11 -17.91
N ALA A 15 7.36 -6.36 -18.44
CA ALA A 15 7.26 -5.69 -19.75
C ALA A 15 7.33 -6.69 -20.92
N GLY A 16 8.12 -7.76 -20.78
CA GLY A 16 8.21 -8.84 -21.78
C GLY A 16 6.90 -9.62 -21.94
N ALA A 17 6.10 -9.73 -20.88
CA ALA A 17 4.77 -10.31 -20.94
C ALA A 17 3.78 -9.44 -21.76
N LEU A 18 3.96 -8.11 -21.74
CA LEU A 18 3.15 -7.17 -22.53
C LEU A 18 3.45 -7.22 -24.04
N TRP A 19 4.66 -7.66 -24.44
CA TRP A 19 5.03 -7.79 -25.87
C TRP A 19 4.66 -9.15 -26.46
N ALA A 20 4.21 -10.12 -25.65
CA ALA A 20 3.72 -11.41 -26.14
C ALA A 20 2.28 -11.35 -26.68
N GLU A 21 1.60 -10.24 -26.55
CA GLU A 21 0.17 -10.08 -26.89
C GLU A 21 -0.15 -10.02 -28.39
N ASP A 22 0.85 -9.82 -29.25
CA ASP A 22 0.61 -9.68 -30.71
C ASP A 22 0.33 -10.99 -31.46
N LYS A 23 0.14 -12.12 -30.75
CA LYS A 23 -0.19 -13.43 -31.38
C LYS A 23 -1.47 -14.08 -30.86
N VAL A 24 -2.30 -13.37 -30.15
CA VAL A 24 -3.66 -13.89 -29.84
C VAL A 24 -4.51 -13.73 -31.09
N LYS A 25 -4.87 -14.84 -31.70
CA LYS A 25 -5.73 -14.88 -32.90
C LYS A 25 -7.03 -14.11 -32.61
N PRO A 26 -7.43 -13.15 -33.47
CA PRO A 26 -8.74 -12.51 -33.36
C PRO A 26 -9.81 -13.60 -33.63
N GLY A 27 -10.52 -14.01 -32.62
CA GLY A 27 -11.57 -15.02 -32.75
C GLY A 27 -11.90 -15.78 -31.48
N MET A 28 -11.16 -15.59 -30.39
CA MET A 28 -11.54 -16.17 -29.12
C MET A 28 -12.62 -15.28 -28.48
N GLN A 29 -13.87 -15.53 -28.84
CA GLN A 29 -15.00 -15.04 -28.05
C GLN A 29 -14.80 -15.63 -26.66
N ILE A 30 -14.65 -14.76 -25.66
CA ILE A 30 -14.81 -15.12 -24.25
C ILE A 30 -16.30 -15.41 -24.13
N GLU A 31 -16.68 -16.67 -24.37
CA GLU A 31 -18.03 -17.11 -24.06
C GLU A 31 -18.27 -16.88 -22.59
N ASP A 32 -19.43 -16.35 -22.31
CA ASP A 32 -19.95 -15.97 -21.00
C ASP A 32 -19.49 -16.92 -19.90
N ASN A 33 -18.89 -16.33 -18.89
CA ASN A 33 -18.48 -16.86 -17.59
C ASN A 33 -19.29 -18.05 -17.05
N THR A 34 -19.24 -19.19 -17.69
CA THR A 34 -19.69 -20.47 -17.15
C THR A 34 -18.63 -21.12 -16.28
N PHE A 35 -17.90 -20.30 -15.49
CA PHE A 35 -16.87 -20.84 -14.60
C PHE A 35 -17.45 -21.77 -13.52
N PHE A 36 -18.77 -21.73 -13.32
CA PHE A 36 -19.50 -22.63 -12.45
C PHE A 36 -20.95 -22.85 -12.91
N ASP A 37 -21.17 -23.91 -13.63
CA ASP A 37 -22.45 -24.57 -13.69
C ASP A 37 -22.49 -25.69 -12.63
N PRO A 38 -23.21 -25.55 -11.52
CA PRO A 38 -23.34 -26.59 -10.51
C PRO A 38 -24.11 -27.82 -11.01
N THR A 39 -24.69 -27.76 -12.23
CA THR A 39 -25.42 -28.87 -12.87
C THR A 39 -24.59 -29.62 -13.90
N ALA A 40 -23.36 -29.19 -14.19
CA ALA A 40 -22.46 -29.89 -15.11
C ALA A 40 -22.10 -31.25 -14.52
N LYS A 41 -22.79 -32.27 -14.92
CA LYS A 41 -22.46 -33.67 -14.69
C LYS A 41 -21.09 -33.93 -15.30
N ASN A 42 -20.11 -34.26 -14.45
CA ASN A 42 -18.85 -35.00 -14.74
C ASN A 42 -18.47 -35.08 -16.22
N THR A 43 -18.21 -33.98 -16.86
CA THR A 43 -17.47 -33.95 -18.12
C THR A 43 -15.99 -34.11 -17.81
N PRO A 44 -15.22 -34.88 -18.60
CA PRO A 44 -13.80 -35.09 -18.39
C PRO A 44 -13.10 -33.71 -18.35
N GLU A 45 -12.17 -33.55 -17.42
CA GLU A 45 -11.36 -32.36 -17.14
C GLU A 45 -11.35 -31.39 -18.33
N GLU A 46 -12.22 -30.36 -18.29
CA GLU A 46 -12.15 -29.28 -19.26
C GLU A 46 -10.75 -28.72 -19.22
N ALA A 47 -10.10 -28.72 -20.36
CA ALA A 47 -8.73 -28.25 -20.49
C ALA A 47 -8.65 -26.85 -19.89
N TYR A 48 -7.95 -26.72 -18.75
CA TYR A 48 -7.75 -25.48 -18.05
C TYR A 48 -7.27 -24.40 -19.02
N GLN A 49 -8.07 -23.36 -19.21
CA GLN A 49 -7.68 -22.22 -20.01
C GLN A 49 -7.02 -21.18 -19.09
N PHE A 50 -5.75 -20.93 -19.32
CA PHE A 50 -5.03 -19.87 -18.66
C PHE A 50 -5.65 -18.52 -19.05
N GLY A 51 -6.19 -17.80 -18.05
CA GLY A 51 -6.80 -16.48 -18.25
C GLY A 51 -6.05 -15.40 -17.51
N VAL A 52 -6.04 -14.20 -18.07
CA VAL A 52 -5.52 -12.99 -17.43
C VAL A 52 -6.63 -11.96 -17.37
N GLU A 53 -6.91 -11.45 -16.18
CA GLU A 53 -7.87 -10.39 -15.94
C GLU A 53 -7.18 -9.07 -15.62
N TYR A 54 -7.70 -7.98 -16.12
CA TYR A 54 -7.23 -6.63 -15.86
C TYR A 54 -8.27 -5.90 -15.01
N ARG A 55 -7.79 -5.23 -13.95
CA ARG A 55 -8.66 -4.45 -13.07
C ARG A 55 -8.06 -3.09 -12.78
N VAL A 56 -8.92 -2.08 -12.66
CA VAL A 56 -8.58 -0.82 -12.02
C VAL A 56 -9.24 -0.78 -10.66
N GLU A 57 -8.57 -0.17 -9.70
CA GLU A 57 -8.96 -0.16 -8.30
C GLU A 57 -8.84 1.24 -7.73
N ALA A 58 -9.85 1.66 -6.96
CA ALA A 58 -9.84 2.89 -6.19
C ALA A 58 -10.34 2.59 -4.78
N GLY A 59 -9.76 3.22 -3.79
CA GLY A 59 -10.13 2.96 -2.41
C GLY A 59 -9.56 3.95 -1.41
N TYR A 60 -9.85 3.65 -0.17
CA TYR A 60 -9.34 4.35 1.00
C TYR A 60 -8.29 3.48 1.68
N ALA A 61 -7.25 4.11 2.21
CA ALA A 61 -6.21 3.45 2.99
C ALA A 61 -5.92 4.24 4.26
N GLN A 62 -5.59 3.53 5.32
CA GLN A 62 -5.12 4.10 6.56
C GLN A 62 -3.88 3.34 7.02
N HIS A 63 -2.83 4.07 7.35
CA HIS A 63 -1.56 3.52 7.81
C HIS A 63 -1.23 4.03 9.21
N TRP A 64 -0.60 3.16 9.99
CA TRP A 64 -0.03 3.50 11.30
C TRP A 64 1.47 3.31 11.24
N GLN A 65 2.18 4.36 11.56
CA GLN A 65 3.61 4.32 11.80
C GLN A 65 3.84 4.36 13.30
N ARG A 66 4.30 3.24 13.86
CA ARG A 66 4.58 3.11 15.28
C ARG A 66 6.08 3.12 15.53
N ALA A 67 6.50 4.07 16.34
CA ALA A 67 7.88 4.23 16.76
C ALA A 67 8.10 3.55 18.11
N HIS A 68 9.24 2.89 18.29
CA HIS A 68 9.65 2.27 19.54
C HIS A 68 11.06 2.71 19.88
N ASP A 69 11.28 3.17 21.10
CA ASP A 69 12.56 3.71 21.59
C ASP A 69 13.16 4.83 20.69
N ILE A 70 12.31 5.59 20.02
CA ILE A 70 12.66 6.72 19.21
C ILE A 70 11.81 7.91 19.63
N SER A 71 12.39 9.12 19.59
CA SER A 71 11.67 10.37 19.93
C SER A 71 10.61 10.79 18.90
N PHE A 72 10.20 9.90 18.00
CA PHE A 72 9.15 10.18 17.02
C PHE A 72 7.79 9.76 17.56
N PRO A 73 6.77 10.62 17.43
CA PRO A 73 5.41 10.25 17.79
C PRO A 73 4.85 9.20 16.82
N ASP A 74 3.99 8.33 17.35
CA ASP A 74 3.13 7.47 16.53
C ASP A 74 2.30 8.32 15.57
N ARG A 75 2.13 7.84 14.33
CA ARG A 75 1.42 8.58 13.30
C ARG A 75 0.30 7.77 12.70
N TYR A 76 -0.81 8.43 12.51
CA TYR A 76 -1.98 7.92 11.81
C TYR A 76 -2.12 8.70 10.49
N LEU A 77 -1.92 7.99 9.39
CA LEU A 77 -2.04 8.54 8.05
C LEU A 77 -3.22 7.90 7.35
N HIS A 78 -4.04 8.70 6.66
CA HIS A 78 -5.19 8.21 5.92
C HIS A 78 -5.31 8.90 4.57
N GLY A 79 -5.90 8.23 3.60
CA GLY A 79 -6.04 8.83 2.29
C GLY A 79 -6.58 7.91 1.23
N VAL A 80 -6.23 8.20 0.00
CA VAL A 80 -6.74 7.51 -1.18
C VAL A 80 -5.69 6.57 -1.77
N ARG A 81 -6.17 5.45 -2.31
CA ARG A 81 -5.39 4.45 -3.02
C ARG A 81 -5.98 4.23 -4.39
N LEU A 82 -5.13 4.29 -5.41
CA LEU A 82 -5.50 4.05 -6.80
C LEU A 82 -4.53 3.05 -7.40
N GLY A 83 -5.01 2.16 -8.26
CA GLY A 83 -4.12 1.18 -8.88
C GLY A 83 -4.72 0.41 -10.03
N ALA A 84 -3.84 -0.39 -10.64
CA ALA A 84 -4.20 -1.35 -11.67
C ALA A 84 -3.56 -2.70 -11.35
N THR A 85 -4.29 -3.77 -11.60
CA THR A 85 -3.86 -5.13 -11.28
C THR A 85 -4.10 -6.09 -12.43
N PHE A 86 -3.27 -7.13 -12.46
CA PHE A 86 -3.35 -8.27 -13.36
C PHE A 86 -3.57 -9.51 -12.51
N THR A 87 -4.57 -10.29 -12.84
CA THR A 87 -4.89 -11.54 -12.14
C THR A 87 -4.74 -12.69 -13.09
N PHE A 88 -3.85 -13.62 -12.79
CA PHE A 88 -3.62 -14.86 -13.51
C PHE A 88 -4.53 -15.93 -12.89
N LEU A 89 -5.47 -16.43 -13.67
CA LEU A 89 -6.39 -17.48 -13.23
C LEU A 89 -5.66 -18.82 -13.19
N LEU A 90 -5.80 -19.55 -12.08
CA LEU A 90 -5.19 -20.84 -11.83
C LEU A 90 -6.28 -21.90 -11.58
N PRO A 91 -5.98 -23.20 -11.74
CA PRO A 91 -6.95 -24.26 -11.45
C PRO A 91 -7.48 -24.22 -10.01
N LYS A 92 -8.63 -24.86 -9.79
CA LYS A 92 -9.21 -25.10 -8.45
C LYS A 92 -9.48 -23.81 -7.65
N HIS A 93 -10.02 -22.78 -8.32
CA HIS A 93 -10.41 -21.51 -7.69
C HIS A 93 -9.26 -20.64 -7.18
N PHE A 94 -8.04 -20.99 -7.50
CA PHE A 94 -6.88 -20.16 -7.17
C PHE A 94 -6.63 -19.13 -8.26
N SER A 95 -6.06 -17.99 -7.86
CA SER A 95 -5.48 -17.04 -8.80
C SER A 95 -4.30 -16.31 -8.16
N LEU A 96 -3.41 -15.80 -9.00
CA LEU A 96 -2.27 -15.00 -8.59
C LEU A 96 -2.47 -13.59 -9.11
N GLN A 97 -2.42 -12.60 -8.24
CA GLN A 97 -2.55 -11.20 -8.62
C GLN A 97 -1.26 -10.43 -8.36
N THR A 98 -0.89 -9.59 -9.31
CA THR A 98 0.12 -8.54 -9.14
C THR A 98 -0.38 -7.24 -9.74
N GLY A 99 0.36 -6.16 -9.55
CA GLY A 99 -0.02 -4.86 -10.10
C GLY A 99 0.75 -3.73 -9.45
N ALA A 100 0.16 -2.55 -9.51
CA ALA A 100 0.75 -1.35 -8.94
C ALA A 100 -0.33 -0.48 -8.32
N TYR A 101 -0.06 0.03 -7.13
CA TYR A 101 -0.89 0.98 -6.43
C TYR A 101 -0.11 2.25 -6.10
N TYR A 102 -0.73 3.37 -6.31
CA TYR A 102 -0.30 4.64 -5.76
C TYR A 102 -1.20 5.01 -4.60
N THR A 103 -0.61 5.39 -3.46
CA THR A 103 -1.34 5.77 -2.26
C THR A 103 -0.89 7.15 -1.82
N LEU A 104 -1.84 8.06 -1.69
CA LEU A 104 -1.65 9.40 -1.14
C LEU A 104 -2.25 9.44 0.25
N LEU A 105 -1.41 9.63 1.25
CA LEU A 105 -1.83 9.66 2.65
C LEU A 105 -1.60 11.04 3.26
N TYR A 106 -2.52 11.43 4.09
CA TYR A 106 -2.49 12.65 4.88
C TYR A 106 -2.59 12.32 6.36
N GLY A 107 -1.83 13.04 7.18
CA GLY A 107 -1.93 12.97 8.62
C GLY A 107 -1.78 14.35 9.24
N ARG A 108 -2.43 14.55 10.35
CA ARG A 108 -2.28 15.75 11.17
C ARG A 108 -1.95 15.33 12.58
N ASN A 109 -0.89 15.89 13.13
CA ASN A 109 -0.52 15.70 14.52
C ASN A 109 -0.40 17.08 15.15
N GLU A 110 -1.28 17.40 16.08
CA GLU A 110 -1.22 18.64 16.82
C GLU A 110 -0.36 18.41 18.06
N GLN A 111 0.89 18.81 18.00
CA GLN A 111 1.73 18.92 19.18
C GLN A 111 1.61 20.34 19.73
N HIS A 112 0.79 20.52 20.75
CA HIS A 112 0.76 21.76 21.49
C HIS A 112 1.96 21.81 22.43
N TRP A 113 2.98 22.51 22.00
CA TRP A 113 4.06 22.90 22.90
C TRP A 113 3.61 24.17 23.63
N ARG A 114 3.46 24.10 24.93
CA ARG A 114 3.23 25.27 25.76
C ARG A 114 4.56 25.70 26.33
N SER A 115 5.04 26.89 25.97
CA SER A 115 6.06 27.54 26.74
C SER A 115 5.53 27.80 28.15
N THR A 116 6.27 27.36 29.16
CA THR A 116 6.00 27.71 30.57
C THR A 116 6.53 29.11 30.89
N ASP A 117 7.00 29.84 29.90
CA ASP A 117 7.51 31.18 30.09
C ASP A 117 6.33 32.15 30.30
N ILE A 118 6.16 32.62 31.53
CA ILE A 118 5.06 33.46 32.02
C ILE A 118 5.01 34.79 31.26
N ALA A 119 6.03 35.13 30.49
CA ALA A 119 6.14 36.39 29.75
C ALA A 119 5.50 36.36 28.34
N SER A 120 5.16 35.17 27.78
CA SER A 120 4.53 35.13 26.48
C SER A 120 3.00 35.20 26.62
N THR A 121 2.41 36.29 26.13
CA THR A 121 0.95 36.50 26.11
C THR A 121 0.20 35.66 25.07
N GLN A 122 0.93 34.96 24.21
CA GLN A 122 0.35 34.08 23.17
C GLN A 122 0.84 32.66 23.29
N PRO A 123 -0.03 31.65 23.07
CA PRO A 123 0.39 30.26 23.11
C PRO A 123 1.36 29.95 21.96
N GLU A 124 2.53 29.42 22.29
CA GLU A 124 3.47 28.89 21.30
C GLU A 124 3.04 27.48 20.90
N TYR A 125 3.02 27.18 19.60
CA TYR A 125 2.64 25.88 19.08
C TYR A 125 3.39 25.50 17.80
N ILE A 126 3.47 24.21 17.56
CA ILE A 126 3.87 23.64 16.28
C ILE A 126 2.80 22.64 15.86
N ASN A 127 2.21 22.88 14.70
CA ASN A 127 1.29 21.93 14.06
C ASN A 127 2.03 21.16 12.97
N HIS A 128 1.98 19.84 13.05
CA HIS A 128 2.54 18.96 12.04
C HIS A 128 1.44 18.47 11.09
N ARG A 129 1.63 18.70 9.82
CA ARG A 129 0.83 18.09 8.75
C ARG A 129 1.74 17.20 7.91
N VAL A 130 1.35 15.95 7.73
CA VAL A 130 2.12 14.97 6.98
C VAL A 130 1.43 14.68 5.67
N LEU A 131 2.17 14.70 4.59
CA LEU A 131 1.74 14.23 3.28
C LEU A 131 2.71 13.15 2.82
N ALA A 132 2.19 11.93 2.62
CA ALA A 132 3.00 10.80 2.18
C ALA A 132 2.53 10.26 0.82
N HIS A 133 3.47 10.07 -0.06
CA HIS A 133 3.30 9.50 -1.39
C HIS A 133 3.96 8.13 -1.43
N ASN A 134 3.18 7.10 -1.70
CA ASN A 134 3.66 5.74 -1.67
C ASN A 134 3.31 4.99 -2.96
N PHE A 135 4.16 4.05 -3.33
CA PHE A 135 3.96 3.13 -4.43
C PHE A 135 4.05 1.70 -3.91
N THR A 136 3.10 0.84 -4.28
CA THR A 136 3.04 -0.54 -3.76
C THR A 136 2.91 -1.51 -4.91
N VAL A 137 3.74 -2.56 -4.89
CA VAL A 137 3.68 -3.69 -5.83
C VAL A 137 3.32 -4.95 -5.03
N PRO A 138 2.07 -5.42 -5.10
CA PRO A 138 1.65 -6.65 -4.43
C PRO A 138 1.95 -7.89 -5.27
N VAL A 139 2.14 -9.01 -4.59
CA VAL A 139 2.07 -10.36 -5.17
C VAL A 139 1.17 -11.18 -4.26
N ARG A 140 -0.07 -11.44 -4.66
CA ARG A 140 -1.12 -12.01 -3.81
C ARG A 140 -1.70 -13.28 -4.42
N ALA A 141 -1.77 -14.33 -3.62
CA ALA A 141 -2.53 -15.53 -3.95
C ALA A 141 -3.98 -15.34 -3.48
N TYR A 142 -4.92 -15.65 -4.34
CA TYR A 142 -6.34 -15.57 -4.08
C TYR A 142 -6.95 -16.96 -4.08
N TYR A 143 -7.93 -17.15 -3.21
CA TYR A 143 -8.84 -18.29 -3.23
C TYR A 143 -10.26 -17.79 -3.30
N THR A 144 -11.02 -18.22 -4.32
CA THR A 144 -12.37 -17.75 -4.61
C THR A 144 -13.39 -18.85 -4.30
N ILE A 145 -14.45 -18.49 -3.59
CA ILE A 145 -15.55 -19.36 -3.21
C ILE A 145 -16.80 -18.85 -3.91
N PRO A 146 -17.40 -19.61 -4.84
CA PRO A 146 -18.67 -19.24 -5.45
C PRO A 146 -19.78 -19.33 -4.40
N LEU A 147 -20.55 -18.26 -4.23
CA LEU A 147 -21.69 -18.22 -3.30
C LEU A 147 -23.03 -18.36 -4.04
N TRP A 148 -23.18 -17.61 -5.12
CA TRP A 148 -24.39 -17.58 -5.93
C TRP A 148 -24.03 -17.18 -7.36
N LYS A 149 -24.85 -17.51 -8.36
CA LYS A 149 -24.64 -17.33 -9.82
C LYS A 149 -23.54 -16.36 -10.26
N GLN A 150 -23.55 -15.13 -9.79
CA GLN A 150 -22.59 -14.08 -10.15
C GLN A 150 -21.84 -13.52 -8.94
N LEU A 151 -22.14 -14.02 -7.73
CA LEU A 151 -21.54 -13.55 -6.49
C LEU A 151 -20.51 -14.55 -5.99
N ASN A 152 -19.28 -14.11 -5.88
CA ASN A 152 -18.17 -14.86 -5.33
C ASN A 152 -17.66 -14.16 -4.07
N MET A 153 -17.23 -14.93 -3.11
CA MET A 153 -16.42 -14.46 -1.99
C MET A 153 -14.98 -14.89 -2.23
N PHE A 154 -14.02 -14.07 -1.85
CA PHE A 154 -12.62 -14.43 -1.98
C PHE A 154 -11.82 -14.01 -0.75
N PHE A 155 -10.72 -14.73 -0.54
CA PHE A 155 -9.67 -14.38 0.40
C PHE A 155 -8.35 -14.29 -0.34
N TYR A 156 -7.44 -13.49 0.18
CA TYR A 156 -6.10 -13.41 -0.37
C TYR A 156 -5.07 -13.24 0.73
N ALA A 157 -3.86 -13.68 0.43
CA ALA A 157 -2.66 -13.39 1.21
C ALA A 157 -1.45 -13.29 0.27
N GLY A 158 -0.45 -12.53 0.67
CA GLY A 158 0.81 -12.47 -0.07
C GLY A 158 1.70 -11.31 0.31
N PRO A 159 2.97 -11.37 -0.11
CA PRO A 159 3.91 -10.30 0.11
C PRO A 159 3.62 -9.11 -0.80
N GLN A 160 4.05 -7.94 -0.36
CA GLN A 160 4.07 -6.74 -1.18
C GLN A 160 5.30 -5.89 -0.87
N LEU A 161 5.77 -5.20 -1.90
CA LEU A 161 6.80 -4.19 -1.76
C LEU A 161 6.13 -2.82 -1.73
N HIS A 162 6.26 -2.14 -0.59
CA HIS A 162 5.78 -0.78 -0.39
C HIS A 162 6.95 0.18 -0.44
N ILE A 163 6.89 1.20 -1.28
CA ILE A 163 7.97 2.15 -1.54
C ILE A 163 7.48 3.55 -1.20
N GLY A 164 8.07 4.16 -0.16
CA GLY A 164 7.86 5.57 0.15
C GLY A 164 8.58 6.45 -0.89
N LEU A 165 7.80 7.21 -1.65
CA LEU A 165 8.35 8.15 -2.64
C LEU A 165 8.77 9.45 -1.96
N ALA A 166 7.89 10.01 -1.14
CA ALA A 166 8.12 11.20 -0.32
C ALA A 166 7.21 11.16 0.91
N GLN A 167 7.71 11.65 2.03
CA GLN A 167 6.91 11.89 3.22
C GLN A 167 7.27 13.24 3.80
N THR A 168 6.53 14.27 3.40
CA THR A 168 6.81 15.64 3.79
C THR A 168 6.06 15.99 5.06
N ASP A 169 6.81 16.43 6.07
CA ASP A 169 6.30 17.01 7.30
C ASP A 169 6.24 18.53 7.14
N TYR A 170 5.05 19.05 6.96
CA TYR A 170 4.80 20.49 6.94
C TYR A 170 4.67 21.00 8.36
N MET A 171 5.52 21.95 8.73
CA MET A 171 5.53 22.58 10.04
C MET A 171 4.85 23.94 9.95
N ASP A 172 3.72 24.09 10.66
CA ASP A 172 3.06 25.37 10.86
C ASP A 172 3.36 25.80 12.30
N LYS A 173 4.25 26.79 12.45
CA LYS A 173 4.80 27.17 13.75
C LYS A 173 4.42 28.60 14.13
N HIS A 174 4.09 28.76 15.40
CA HIS A 174 3.99 30.06 16.06
C HIS A 174 4.87 30.02 17.30
N LEU A 175 6.14 30.41 17.13
CA LEU A 175 7.19 30.33 18.14
C LEU A 175 7.90 31.67 18.30
N SER A 176 8.33 31.99 19.51
CA SER A 176 9.31 33.05 19.72
C SER A 176 10.69 32.62 19.20
N ALA A 177 11.55 33.57 18.88
CA ALA A 177 12.91 33.30 18.43
C ALA A 177 13.71 32.49 19.46
N GLY A 178 13.47 32.70 20.75
CA GLY A 178 14.10 31.93 21.82
C GLY A 178 13.64 30.48 21.87
N ALA A 179 12.34 30.22 21.72
CA ALA A 179 11.79 28.89 21.68
C ALA A 179 12.26 28.12 20.43
N GLU A 180 12.30 28.77 19.28
CA GLU A 180 12.83 28.17 18.05
C GLU A 180 14.31 27.77 18.19
N ALA A 181 15.15 28.67 18.72
CA ALA A 181 16.57 28.38 18.94
C ALA A 181 16.77 27.22 19.93
N TRP A 182 15.97 27.16 20.98
CA TRP A 182 16.03 26.09 21.96
C TRP A 182 15.62 24.74 21.33
N LEU A 183 14.52 24.68 20.58
CA LEU A 183 14.07 23.46 19.90
C LEU A 183 15.14 22.94 18.92
N ARG A 184 15.74 23.83 18.15
CA ARG A 184 16.86 23.48 17.25
C ARG A 184 18.06 22.92 18.01
N SER A 185 18.38 23.48 19.20
CA SER A 185 19.47 22.98 20.04
C SER A 185 19.22 21.58 20.58
N GLN A 186 17.95 21.19 20.73
CA GLN A 186 17.53 19.84 21.13
C GLN A 186 17.43 18.87 19.93
N GLY A 187 17.76 19.32 18.71
CA GLY A 187 17.64 18.50 17.50
C GLY A 187 16.19 18.27 17.03
N ILE A 188 15.23 19.07 17.55
CA ILE A 188 13.84 18.98 17.12
C ILE A 188 13.66 19.82 15.85
N PRO A 189 13.21 19.22 14.74
CA PRO A 189 13.02 19.96 13.50
C PRO A 189 11.86 20.95 13.68
N VAL A 190 12.07 22.19 13.24
CA VAL A 190 11.08 23.28 13.28
C VAL A 190 10.70 23.78 11.89
N ASP A 191 11.33 23.26 10.86
CA ASP A 191 11.08 23.58 9.46
C ASP A 191 10.53 22.39 8.71
N THR A 192 9.80 22.65 7.62
CA THR A 192 9.32 21.61 6.72
C THR A 192 10.47 20.78 6.14
N TYR A 193 10.37 19.46 6.20
CA TYR A 193 11.39 18.53 5.68
C TYR A 193 10.79 17.23 5.13
N ASP A 194 11.56 16.52 4.31
CA ASP A 194 11.19 15.20 3.80
C ASP A 194 11.90 14.09 4.59
N ARG A 195 11.11 13.33 5.35
CA ARG A 195 11.61 12.22 6.19
C ARG A 195 12.24 11.08 5.41
N MET A 196 11.82 10.86 4.16
CA MET A 196 12.40 9.82 3.31
C MET A 196 13.84 10.10 2.89
N THR A 197 14.30 11.33 3.04
CA THR A 197 15.68 11.71 2.73
C THR A 197 16.63 11.25 3.81
N ASP A 198 16.32 11.50 5.07
CA ASP A 198 17.31 11.37 6.16
C ASP A 198 16.96 10.30 7.20
N GLU A 199 15.67 10.08 7.47
CA GLU A 199 15.20 9.30 8.62
C GLU A 199 14.70 7.91 8.26
N LEU A 200 14.00 7.75 7.14
CA LEU A 200 13.27 6.53 6.81
C LEU A 200 13.86 5.76 5.63
N ILE A 201 13.78 4.45 5.71
CA ILE A 201 14.04 3.54 4.60
C ILE A 201 12.84 3.58 3.66
N ARG A 202 13.09 3.83 2.36
CA ARG A 202 12.03 3.92 1.35
C ARG A 202 11.32 2.59 1.08
N ALA A 203 12.02 1.47 1.22
CA ALA A 203 11.49 0.15 0.91
C ALA A 203 10.98 -0.55 2.18
N ASN A 204 9.69 -0.87 2.19
CA ASN A 204 9.02 -1.62 3.23
C ASN A 204 8.47 -2.92 2.63
N ILE A 205 8.96 -4.05 3.12
CA ILE A 205 8.38 -5.35 2.78
C ILE A 205 7.23 -5.60 3.75
N GLN A 206 6.05 -5.89 3.19
CA GLN A 206 4.85 -6.11 3.96
C GLN A 206 4.23 -7.44 3.58
N LEU A 207 3.49 -8.03 4.52
CA LEU A 207 2.60 -9.16 4.28
C LEU A 207 1.17 -8.64 4.30
N GLY A 208 0.46 -8.78 3.18
CA GLY A 208 -0.94 -8.39 3.05
C GLY A 208 -1.86 -9.61 3.18
N LEU A 209 -2.97 -9.42 3.85
CA LEU A 209 -4.06 -10.39 3.90
C LEU A 209 -5.41 -9.66 3.85
N GLY A 210 -6.42 -10.32 3.29
CA GLY A 210 -7.74 -9.73 3.20
C GLY A 210 -8.73 -10.61 2.46
N GLY A 211 -9.85 -10.00 2.09
CA GLY A 211 -10.90 -10.68 1.36
C GLY A 211 -11.97 -9.70 0.91
N GLY A 212 -13.01 -10.26 0.30
CA GLY A 212 -14.10 -9.44 -0.19
C GLY A 212 -15.10 -10.23 -1.01
N PHE A 213 -15.86 -9.48 -1.79
CA PHE A 213 -16.89 -10.02 -2.66
C PHE A 213 -16.67 -9.52 -4.08
N GLU A 214 -16.93 -10.41 -5.02
CA GLU A 214 -16.92 -10.11 -6.44
C GLU A 214 -18.30 -10.42 -7.02
N TRP A 215 -18.87 -9.45 -7.72
CA TRP A 215 -20.13 -9.58 -8.42
C TRP A 215 -19.92 -9.14 -9.88
N ASP A 216 -20.02 -10.11 -10.78
CA ASP A 216 -19.74 -9.91 -12.21
C ASP A 216 -18.38 -9.25 -12.43
N ARG A 217 -18.35 -8.00 -12.86
CA ARG A 217 -17.11 -7.23 -13.12
C ARG A 217 -16.65 -6.40 -11.94
N TYR A 218 -17.44 -6.30 -10.88
CA TYR A 218 -17.21 -5.45 -9.74
C TYR A 218 -16.62 -6.25 -8.58
N ARG A 219 -15.66 -5.68 -7.88
CA ARG A 219 -15.08 -6.28 -6.68
C ARG A 219 -14.99 -5.24 -5.56
N LEU A 220 -15.48 -5.62 -4.40
CA LEU A 220 -15.31 -4.89 -3.15
C LEU A 220 -14.37 -5.71 -2.26
N GLN A 221 -13.29 -5.10 -1.80
CA GLN A 221 -12.32 -5.77 -0.96
C GLN A 221 -11.87 -4.91 0.20
N ALA A 222 -11.46 -5.58 1.29
CA ALA A 222 -10.78 -4.98 2.41
C ALA A 222 -9.58 -5.84 2.80
N GLY A 223 -8.55 -5.22 3.33
CA GLY A 223 -7.35 -5.94 3.71
C GLY A 223 -6.53 -5.20 4.74
N TYR A 224 -5.56 -5.93 5.28
CA TYR A 224 -4.61 -5.44 6.25
C TYR A 224 -3.19 -5.80 5.79
N ASP A 225 -2.29 -4.82 5.89
CA ASP A 225 -0.90 -4.92 5.46
C ASP A 225 0.02 -4.78 6.69
N PHE A 226 0.86 -5.79 6.93
CA PHE A 226 1.80 -5.86 8.05
C PHE A 226 3.21 -5.56 7.56
N GLY A 227 3.84 -4.49 8.05
CA GLY A 227 5.25 -4.21 7.80
C GLY A 227 6.16 -5.20 8.52
N LEU A 228 7.13 -5.74 7.80
CA LEU A 228 8.04 -6.78 8.28
C LEU A 228 9.43 -6.26 8.61
N ASN A 229 9.80 -5.08 8.14
CA ASN A 229 11.13 -4.52 8.36
C ASN A 229 11.09 -3.24 9.19
N ASN A 230 12.23 -2.94 9.81
CA ASN A 230 12.45 -1.67 10.49
C ASN A 230 12.61 -0.55 9.44
N LEU A 231 11.85 0.53 9.58
CA LEU A 231 11.90 1.67 8.67
C LEU A 231 12.94 2.72 9.08
N VAL A 232 13.56 2.62 10.25
CA VAL A 232 14.61 3.57 10.68
C VAL A 232 15.85 3.36 9.85
N LYS A 233 16.34 4.41 9.18
CA LYS A 233 17.48 4.36 8.28
C LYS A 233 18.82 4.19 9.02
N HIS A 234 19.00 4.90 10.13
CA HIS A 234 20.21 4.89 10.95
C HIS A 234 19.85 4.78 12.43
N PRO A 235 19.55 3.57 12.93
CA PRO A 235 19.26 3.41 14.35
C PRO A 235 20.54 3.73 15.16
N GLN A 236 20.46 4.75 16.00
CA GLN A 236 21.61 5.19 16.82
C GLN A 236 21.78 4.30 18.06
N LEU A 237 20.70 3.70 18.54
CA LEU A 237 20.68 2.81 19.69
C LEU A 237 20.11 1.44 19.30
N LYS A 238 20.61 0.40 19.97
CA LYS A 238 20.06 -0.95 19.83
C LYS A 238 18.62 -0.97 20.38
N GLY A 239 17.66 -1.30 19.52
CA GLY A 239 16.23 -1.32 19.89
C GLY A 239 15.38 -0.25 19.23
N GLN A 240 15.99 0.75 18.60
CA GLN A 240 15.25 1.73 17.80
C GLN A 240 14.59 1.05 16.61
N TYR A 241 13.27 1.13 16.57
CA TYR A 241 12.47 0.43 15.59
C TYR A 241 11.24 1.26 15.22
N MET A 242 10.92 1.28 13.93
CA MET A 242 9.67 1.81 13.42
C MET A 242 9.03 0.79 12.48
N SER A 243 7.78 0.44 12.76
CA SER A 243 6.95 -0.38 11.89
C SER A 243 5.82 0.43 11.26
N GLU A 244 5.39 -0.01 10.10
CA GLU A 244 4.22 0.53 9.44
C GLU A 244 3.23 -0.59 9.14
N TRP A 245 2.00 -0.39 9.57
CA TRP A 245 0.86 -1.27 9.31
C TRP A 245 -0.24 -0.46 8.66
N GLY A 246 -1.12 -1.12 7.94
CA GLY A 246 -2.23 -0.41 7.35
C GLY A 246 -3.41 -1.31 7.06
N TRP A 247 -4.59 -0.72 6.96
CA TRP A 247 -5.74 -1.36 6.37
C TRP A 247 -6.24 -0.54 5.19
N PHE A 248 -6.96 -1.18 4.30
CA PHE A 248 -7.60 -0.52 3.18
C PHE A 248 -8.94 -1.15 2.87
N ALA A 249 -9.80 -0.34 2.24
CA ALA A 249 -11.01 -0.81 1.60
C ALA A 249 -11.07 -0.22 0.20
N SER A 250 -11.35 -1.04 -0.80
CA SER A 250 -11.30 -0.62 -2.18
C SER A 250 -12.37 -1.28 -3.03
N PHE A 251 -12.71 -0.58 -4.09
CA PHE A 251 -13.62 -1.03 -5.14
C PHE A 251 -12.83 -1.15 -6.44
N SER A 252 -13.04 -2.22 -7.19
CA SER A 252 -12.39 -2.42 -8.48
C SER A 252 -13.36 -2.87 -9.56
N TYR A 253 -12.98 -2.55 -10.80
CA TYR A 253 -13.70 -2.91 -12.01
C TYR A 253 -12.80 -3.74 -12.93
N ARG A 254 -13.34 -4.84 -13.49
CA ARG A 254 -12.71 -5.74 -14.45
C ARG A 254 -13.13 -5.35 -15.87
N PHE A 255 -12.15 -5.27 -16.75
CA PHE A 255 -12.35 -5.02 -18.18
C PHE A 255 -12.55 -6.30 -18.97
#